data_a50664e7855ce6e160a80aa32f8c5be2
#
_entry.id   a50664e7855ce6e160a80aa32f8c5be2
#
_cell.length_a   1.000
_cell.length_b   1.000
_cell.length_c   1.000
_cell.angle_alpha   90.00
_cell.angle_beta   90.00
_cell.angle_gamma   90.00
#
_symmetry.space_group_name_H-M   'P 1'
#
loop_
_entity.id
_entity.type
_entity.pdbx_description
1 polymer ?
#
loop_
_entity_poly.entity_id
_entity_poly.type
_entity_poly.pdbx_seq_one_letter_code
_entity_poly.pdbx_strand_id
1 'polypeptide(L)'
;VITNVMTGRPARGVANRAMREVGPISPHAPAFPHAATALGPLKAAAEKQGKVDFTNLWAGQAVGLGREMPAAELTRALADEALKRMRALGG
;
A
#
# COMPACT_ATOMS: atom_id res chain seq x y z
N VAL A 1 2.21 5.85 -0.98
CA VAL A 1 3.53 6.29 -1.47
C VAL A 1 3.93 5.47 -2.68
N ILE A 2 4.44 6.12 -3.70
CA ILE A 2 5.00 5.44 -4.88
C ILE A 2 6.45 5.07 -4.57
N THR A 3 6.78 3.79 -4.77
CA THR A 3 8.12 3.27 -4.47
C THR A 3 8.58 2.24 -5.50
N ASN A 4 9.88 2.16 -5.74
CA ASN A 4 10.49 1.11 -6.55
C ASN A 4 11.28 0.09 -5.72
N VAL A 5 11.35 0.27 -4.39
CA VAL A 5 12.21 -0.57 -3.54
C VAL A 5 11.66 -1.98 -3.32
N MET A 6 10.36 -2.21 -3.55
CA MET A 6 9.74 -3.52 -3.32
C MET A 6 9.93 -4.49 -4.49
N THR A 7 9.81 -4.01 -5.72
CA THR A 7 9.88 -4.88 -6.91
C THR A 7 10.88 -4.44 -7.97
N GLY A 8 11.34 -3.19 -7.92
CA GLY A 8 12.19 -2.58 -8.94
C GLY A 8 11.42 -1.71 -9.93
N ARG A 9 10.09 -1.76 -9.94
CA ARG A 9 9.22 -0.86 -10.71
C ARG A 9 8.42 0.03 -9.76
N PRO A 10 8.14 1.28 -10.15
CA PRO A 10 7.28 2.14 -9.34
C PRO A 10 5.90 1.53 -9.14
N ALA A 11 5.48 1.45 -7.89
CA ALA A 11 4.16 0.97 -7.51
C ALA A 11 3.73 1.65 -6.21
N ARG A 12 2.42 1.77 -5.98
CA ARG A 12 1.90 2.43 -4.78
C ARG A 12 1.72 1.43 -3.65
N GLY A 13 2.19 1.81 -2.47
CA GLY A 13 2.00 1.03 -1.26
C GLY A 13 1.82 1.91 -0.03
N VAL A 14 1.42 1.30 1.07
CA VAL A 14 1.41 1.94 2.37
C VAL A 14 2.86 2.12 2.83
N ALA A 15 3.21 3.33 3.30
CA ALA A 15 4.57 3.63 3.71
C ALA A 15 5.04 2.74 4.85
N ASN A 16 6.26 2.24 4.75
CA ASN A 16 6.88 1.42 5.76
C ASN A 16 8.37 1.79 5.90
N ARG A 17 9.08 1.07 6.77
CA ARG A 17 10.49 1.33 7.05
C ARG A 17 11.36 1.20 5.79
N ALA A 18 11.13 0.20 4.95
CA ALA A 18 11.91 0.01 3.73
C ALA A 18 11.83 1.25 2.83
N MET A 19 10.64 1.80 2.65
CA MET A 19 10.45 3.00 1.83
C MET A 19 11.10 4.24 2.44
N ARG A 20 11.06 4.36 3.77
CA ARG A 20 11.64 5.53 4.46
C ARG A 20 13.16 5.50 4.47
N GLU A 21 13.77 4.35 4.66
CA GLU A 21 15.23 4.25 4.79
C GLU A 21 15.96 4.10 3.46
N VAL A 22 15.37 3.44 2.48
CA VAL A 22 16.00 3.17 1.18
C VAL A 22 15.46 4.07 0.08
N GLY A 23 14.18 4.36 0.12
CA GLY A 23 13.48 5.09 -0.92
C GLY A 23 12.81 6.36 -0.44
N PRO A 24 11.61 6.72 -0.96
CA PRO A 24 10.72 5.81 -1.72
C PRO A 24 11.20 5.42 -3.13
N ILE A 25 11.87 6.31 -3.85
CA ILE A 25 12.47 5.99 -5.15
C ILE A 25 13.99 5.95 -4.97
N SER A 26 14.59 4.80 -5.23
CA SER A 26 16.03 4.59 -5.04
C SER A 26 16.71 4.16 -6.32
N PRO A 27 17.88 4.75 -6.66
CA PRO A 27 18.71 4.29 -7.77
C PRO A 27 19.40 2.96 -7.46
N HIS A 28 19.42 2.55 -6.19
CA HIS A 28 20.05 1.31 -5.75
C HIS A 28 19.09 0.12 -5.78
N ALA A 29 17.80 0.33 -6.03
CA ALA A 29 16.84 -0.78 -6.14
C ALA A 29 17.18 -1.62 -7.36
N PRO A 30 17.37 -2.95 -7.21
CA PRO A 30 17.60 -3.83 -8.35
C PRO A 30 16.44 -3.76 -9.35
N ALA A 31 16.75 -4.01 -10.63
CA ALA A 31 15.73 -4.00 -11.69
C ALA A 31 14.64 -5.03 -11.40
N PHE A 32 13.41 -4.72 -11.81
CA PHE A 32 12.28 -5.64 -11.71
C PHE A 32 12.57 -6.97 -12.43
N PRO A 33 12.28 -8.14 -11.87
CA PRO A 33 11.65 -8.37 -10.55
C PRO A 33 12.65 -8.63 -9.40
N HIS A 34 13.94 -8.38 -9.61
CA HIS A 34 15.01 -8.79 -8.70
C HIS A 34 15.01 -8.03 -7.36
N ALA A 35 14.45 -6.85 -7.29
CA ALA A 35 14.35 -6.10 -6.03
C ALA A 35 13.57 -6.89 -4.97
N ALA A 36 12.49 -7.55 -5.34
CA ALA A 36 11.71 -8.39 -4.44
C ALA A 36 12.53 -9.56 -3.88
N THR A 37 13.35 -10.18 -4.72
CA THR A 37 14.25 -11.28 -4.32
C THR A 37 15.32 -10.78 -3.36
N ALA A 38 15.92 -9.63 -3.64
CA ALA A 38 16.95 -9.05 -2.77
C ALA A 38 16.42 -8.69 -1.39
N LEU A 39 15.18 -8.20 -1.30
CA LEU A 39 14.54 -7.83 -0.05
C LEU A 39 14.00 -9.03 0.74
N GLY A 40 13.84 -10.18 0.09
CA GLY A 40 13.19 -11.37 0.64
C GLY A 40 13.70 -11.84 2.01
N PRO A 41 15.01 -12.03 2.22
CA PRO A 41 15.52 -12.48 3.52
C PRO A 41 15.20 -11.54 4.67
N LEU A 42 15.33 -10.24 4.45
CA LEU A 42 15.02 -9.21 5.46
C LEU A 42 13.53 -9.18 5.76
N LYS A 43 12.70 -9.24 4.72
CA LYS A 43 11.25 -9.32 4.84
C LYS A 43 10.82 -10.53 5.66
N ALA A 44 11.34 -11.72 5.35
CA ALA A 44 11.01 -12.94 6.06
C ALA A 44 11.40 -12.87 7.55
N ALA A 45 12.59 -12.34 7.85
CA ALA A 45 13.07 -12.20 9.23
C ALA A 45 12.18 -11.24 10.03
N ALA A 46 11.78 -10.11 9.45
CA ALA A 46 10.90 -9.14 10.10
C ALA A 46 9.50 -9.71 10.34
N GLU A 47 8.93 -10.40 9.37
CA GLU A 47 7.59 -10.99 9.46
C GLU A 47 7.53 -12.07 10.54
N LYS A 48 8.60 -12.84 10.76
CA LYS A 48 8.70 -13.80 11.87
C LYS A 48 8.55 -13.12 13.23
N GLN A 49 8.94 -11.86 13.35
CA GLN A 49 8.81 -11.06 14.56
C GLN A 49 7.49 -10.28 14.63
N GLY A 50 6.56 -10.53 13.70
CA GLY A 50 5.30 -9.83 13.61
C GLY A 50 5.41 -8.40 13.10
N LYS A 51 6.50 -8.04 12.43
CA LYS A 51 6.75 -6.70 11.91
C LYS A 51 6.50 -6.64 10.41
N VAL A 52 5.86 -5.56 9.95
CA VAL A 52 5.57 -5.31 8.53
C VAL A 52 6.51 -4.28 7.91
N ASP A 53 7.64 -3.99 8.56
CA ASP A 53 8.60 -2.96 8.19
C ASP A 53 9.09 -3.08 6.74
N PHE A 54 9.12 -4.30 6.21
CA PHE A 54 9.62 -4.62 4.86
C PHE A 54 8.59 -5.39 4.03
N THR A 55 7.35 -5.45 4.47
CA THR A 55 6.27 -6.18 3.80
C THR A 55 5.66 -5.34 2.68
N ASN A 56 5.32 -5.99 1.57
CA ASN A 56 4.59 -5.34 0.48
C ASN A 56 3.15 -5.07 0.93
N LEU A 57 2.78 -3.82 1.04
CA LEU A 57 1.43 -3.39 1.39
C LEU A 57 0.88 -2.54 0.25
N TRP A 58 0.50 -3.21 -0.83
CA TRP A 58 0.00 -2.53 -2.03
C TRP A 58 -1.31 -1.81 -1.76
N ALA A 59 -1.47 -0.64 -2.37
CA ALA A 59 -2.61 0.22 -2.11
C ALA A 59 -2.94 1.10 -3.32
N GLY A 60 -4.23 1.42 -3.47
CA GLY A 60 -4.70 2.40 -4.43
C GLY A 60 -4.61 3.83 -3.90
N GLN A 61 -4.99 4.79 -4.72
CA GLN A 61 -4.95 6.23 -4.36
C GLN A 61 -5.81 6.57 -3.14
N ALA A 62 -6.92 5.87 -2.96
CA ALA A 62 -7.89 6.17 -1.92
C ALA A 62 -7.68 5.37 -0.63
N VAL A 63 -6.51 4.72 -0.44
CA VAL A 63 -6.27 3.88 0.74
C VAL A 63 -6.46 4.64 2.05
N GLY A 64 -6.12 5.93 2.09
CA GLY A 64 -6.30 6.79 3.27
C GLY A 64 -7.75 7.02 3.66
N LEU A 65 -8.71 6.71 2.80
CA LEU A 65 -10.14 6.79 3.09
C LEU A 65 -10.69 5.49 3.71
N GLY A 66 -9.84 4.45 3.83
CA GLY A 66 -10.23 3.18 4.44
C GLY A 66 -10.64 3.34 5.89
N ARG A 67 -11.62 2.54 6.32
CA ARG A 67 -12.18 2.57 7.66
C ARG A 67 -12.31 1.18 8.22
N GLU A 68 -12.06 1.04 9.51
CA GLU A 68 -12.33 -0.19 10.24
C GLU A 68 -13.77 -0.16 10.76
N MET A 69 -14.62 -1.04 10.25
CA MET A 69 -16.00 -1.20 10.70
C MET A 69 -16.55 -2.55 10.23
N PRO A 70 -17.64 -3.06 10.84
CA PRO A 70 -18.26 -4.29 10.37
C PRO A 70 -18.60 -4.22 8.88
N ALA A 71 -18.39 -5.32 8.15
CA ALA A 71 -18.55 -5.37 6.69
C ALA A 71 -19.93 -4.89 6.22
N ALA A 72 -21.01 -5.26 6.92
CA ALA A 72 -22.35 -4.84 6.56
C ALA A 72 -22.53 -3.33 6.68
N GLU A 73 -21.99 -2.72 7.74
CA GLU A 73 -22.05 -1.27 7.94
C GLU A 73 -21.22 -0.52 6.90
N LEU A 74 -20.01 -1.04 6.59
CA LEU A 74 -19.14 -0.46 5.59
C LEU A 74 -19.80 -0.49 4.22
N THR A 75 -20.41 -1.60 3.84
CA THR A 75 -21.11 -1.75 2.56
C THR A 75 -22.25 -0.73 2.44
N ARG A 76 -23.05 -0.59 3.47
CA ARG A 76 -24.15 0.39 3.49
C ARG A 76 -23.62 1.84 3.43
N ALA A 77 -22.58 2.15 4.21
CA ALA A 77 -21.97 3.47 4.21
C ALA A 77 -21.41 3.84 2.84
N LEU A 78 -20.72 2.91 2.17
CA LEU A 78 -20.20 3.17 0.83
C LEU A 78 -21.30 3.42 -0.19
N ALA A 79 -22.38 2.64 -0.14
CA ALA A 79 -23.53 2.83 -1.03
C ALA A 79 -24.21 4.18 -0.79
N ASP A 80 -24.47 4.54 0.47
CA ASP A 80 -25.13 5.79 0.85
C ASP A 80 -24.27 7.00 0.45
N GLU A 81 -22.98 6.96 0.69
CA GLU A 81 -22.06 8.03 0.32
C GLU A 81 -21.94 8.18 -1.20
N ALA A 82 -21.92 7.07 -1.93
CA ALA A 82 -21.90 7.10 -3.40
C ALA A 82 -23.15 7.74 -3.96
N LEU A 83 -24.31 7.37 -3.47
CA LEU A 83 -25.60 7.97 -3.88
C LEU A 83 -25.67 9.45 -3.56
N LYS A 84 -25.20 9.84 -2.38
CA LYS A 84 -25.16 11.24 -1.95
C LYS A 84 -24.26 12.07 -2.88
N ARG A 85 -23.08 11.55 -3.24
CA ARG A 85 -22.16 12.25 -4.13
C ARG A 85 -22.72 12.34 -5.55
N MET A 86 -23.35 11.29 -6.04
CA MET A 86 -23.98 11.28 -7.37
C MET A 86 -25.12 12.31 -7.44
N ARG A 87 -25.95 12.42 -6.39
CA ARG A 87 -27.00 13.44 -6.32
C ARG A 87 -26.43 14.85 -6.32
N ALA A 88 -25.33 15.07 -5.59
CA ALA A 88 -24.67 16.37 -5.53
C ALA A 88 -24.08 16.78 -6.88
N LEU A 89 -23.58 15.83 -7.68
CA LEU A 89 -22.99 16.07 -9.00
C LEU A 89 -24.03 16.13 -10.11
N GLY A 90 -25.10 15.36 -9.98
CA GLY A 90 -26.15 15.26 -11.01
C GLY A 90 -27.24 16.35 -10.94
N GLY A 91 -27.19 17.18 -9.96
CA GLY A 91 -28.17 18.26 -9.77
C GLY A 91 -29.33 17.86 -8.91
#